data_59e303894ad297246b7db0856ece310f
#
_entry.id   59e303894ad297246b7db0856ece310f
#
_cell.length_a   1.000
_cell.length_b   1.000
_cell.length_c   1.000
_cell.angle_alpha   90.00
_cell.angle_beta   90.00
_cell.angle_gamma   90.00
#
_symmetry.space_group_name_H-M   'P 1'
#
loop_
_entity.id
_entity.type
_entity.pdbx_description
1 polymer ?
#
loop_
_entity_poly.entity_id
_entity_poly.type
_entity_poly.pdbx_seq_one_letter_code
_entity_poly.pdbx_strand_id
1 'polypeptide(L)'
;GWNHVGDLSGISTSDQIKELIQQNWPDYKKGRVNISSGQVSRFRLDFDAGDYVLTYNSEDRVYLVGEITGEYRFDKKAEYKHIRQVNWLGEIARDKLSTSTKNTLGAISTIFKIGERAQEEILSVLKGEPFPRENDDVEDEELETIKDDVLVKSQEFIKDRIIGLDW
;
A
#
# COMPACT_ATOMS: atom_id res chain seq x y z
N GLY A 1 5.30 -11.17 -0.26
CA GLY A 1 4.48 -11.07 -1.46
C GLY A 1 3.52 -12.24 -1.62
N TRP A 2 2.58 -12.11 -2.53
CA TRP A 2 1.54 -13.13 -2.78
C TRP A 2 1.96 -14.18 -3.83
N ASN A 3 3.24 -14.48 -3.97
CA ASN A 3 3.78 -15.39 -4.98
C ASN A 3 3.13 -16.79 -4.99
N HIS A 4 2.67 -17.25 -3.83
CA HIS A 4 2.06 -18.57 -3.65
C HIS A 4 0.61 -18.66 -4.15
N VAL A 5 -0.05 -17.55 -4.42
CA VAL A 5 -1.43 -17.57 -4.96
C VAL A 5 -1.47 -18.11 -6.39
N GLY A 6 -0.33 -18.07 -7.09
CA GLY A 6 -0.25 -18.49 -8.48
C GLY A 6 -0.65 -17.40 -9.47
N ASP A 7 -0.77 -17.77 -10.74
CA ASP A 7 -1.11 -16.85 -11.81
C ASP A 7 -2.58 -16.41 -11.72
N LEU A 8 -2.82 -15.11 -11.62
CA LEU A 8 -4.15 -14.52 -11.54
C LEU A 8 -4.65 -13.96 -12.88
N SER A 9 -3.95 -14.19 -13.99
CA SER A 9 -4.32 -13.61 -15.30
C SER A 9 -5.72 -14.02 -15.75
N GLY A 10 -6.14 -15.25 -15.45
CA GLY A 10 -7.48 -15.77 -15.77
C GLY A 10 -8.57 -15.42 -14.75
N ILE A 11 -8.24 -14.69 -13.68
CA ILE A 11 -9.18 -14.35 -12.61
C ILE A 11 -9.91 -13.05 -12.94
N SER A 12 -11.23 -13.08 -12.80
CA SER A 12 -12.11 -11.95 -13.10
C SER A 12 -13.01 -11.51 -11.95
N THR A 13 -13.06 -12.29 -10.85
CA THR A 13 -13.90 -11.97 -9.69
C THR A 13 -13.16 -12.10 -8.37
N SER A 14 -13.59 -11.32 -7.37
CA SER A 14 -13.05 -11.39 -6.01
C SER A 14 -13.35 -12.73 -5.34
N ASP A 15 -14.45 -13.40 -5.69
CA ASP A 15 -14.79 -14.71 -5.13
C ASP A 15 -13.80 -15.79 -5.57
N GLN A 16 -13.37 -15.78 -6.84
CA GLN A 16 -12.32 -16.68 -7.33
C GLN A 16 -10.99 -16.47 -6.57
N ILE A 17 -10.63 -15.21 -6.28
CA ILE A 17 -9.44 -14.90 -5.47
C ILE A 17 -9.61 -15.44 -4.05
N LYS A 18 -10.78 -15.27 -3.46
CA LYS A 18 -11.08 -15.76 -2.12
C LYS A 18 -10.98 -17.29 -2.02
N GLU A 19 -11.50 -18.00 -3.01
CA GLU A 19 -11.36 -19.45 -3.11
C GLU A 19 -9.90 -19.88 -3.22
N LEU A 20 -9.10 -19.22 -4.06
CA LEU A 20 -7.68 -19.48 -4.18
C LEU A 20 -6.92 -19.24 -2.87
N ILE A 21 -7.21 -18.16 -2.16
CA ILE A 21 -6.62 -17.88 -0.84
C ILE A 21 -6.97 -19.01 0.14
N GLN A 22 -8.22 -19.45 0.16
CA GLN A 22 -8.67 -20.49 1.06
C GLN A 22 -8.06 -21.87 0.73
N GLN A 23 -7.85 -22.17 -0.54
CA GLN A 23 -7.19 -23.40 -0.99
C GLN A 23 -5.69 -23.40 -0.64
N ASN A 24 -5.00 -22.28 -0.81
CA ASN A 24 -3.56 -22.17 -0.50
C ASN A 24 -3.29 -22.11 1.01
N TRP A 25 -4.24 -21.60 1.80
CA TRP A 25 -4.11 -21.46 3.26
C TRP A 25 -5.39 -21.95 3.96
N PRO A 26 -5.63 -23.27 4.03
CA PRO A 26 -6.86 -23.83 4.60
C PRO A 26 -7.06 -23.47 6.08
N ASP A 27 -5.97 -23.21 6.81
CA ASP A 27 -6.01 -22.88 8.24
C ASP A 27 -6.33 -21.39 8.50
N TYR A 28 -6.47 -20.58 7.45
CA TYR A 28 -6.81 -19.16 7.64
C TYR A 28 -8.25 -19.02 8.15
N LYS A 29 -8.41 -18.29 9.27
CA LYS A 29 -9.71 -17.87 9.76
C LYS A 29 -10.41 -16.96 8.73
N LYS A 30 -11.72 -16.98 8.69
CA LYS A 30 -12.57 -16.20 7.75
C LYS A 30 -12.15 -14.73 7.64
N GLY A 31 -11.83 -14.08 8.78
CA GLY A 31 -11.36 -12.68 8.78
C GLY A 31 -10.06 -12.50 8.00
N ARG A 32 -9.08 -13.40 8.18
CA ARG A 32 -7.80 -13.36 7.45
C ARG A 32 -7.98 -13.63 5.96
N VAL A 33 -8.83 -14.60 5.60
CA VAL A 33 -9.19 -14.84 4.20
C VAL A 33 -9.77 -13.59 3.54
N ASN A 34 -10.72 -12.93 4.19
CA ASN A 34 -11.34 -11.72 3.66
C ASN A 34 -10.35 -10.56 3.47
N ILE A 35 -9.46 -10.33 4.46
CA ILE A 35 -8.42 -9.28 4.35
C ILE A 35 -7.45 -9.60 3.21
N SER A 36 -6.93 -10.82 3.17
CA SER A 36 -5.96 -11.25 2.16
C SER A 36 -6.56 -11.21 0.75
N SER A 37 -7.76 -11.76 0.58
CA SER A 37 -8.44 -11.73 -0.73
C SER A 37 -8.76 -10.31 -1.17
N GLY A 38 -9.19 -9.43 -0.25
CA GLY A 38 -9.43 -8.02 -0.57
C GLY A 38 -8.18 -7.29 -1.07
N GLN A 39 -7.01 -7.54 -0.47
CA GLN A 39 -5.76 -6.93 -0.93
C GLN A 39 -5.35 -7.44 -2.32
N VAL A 40 -5.44 -8.75 -2.55
CA VAL A 40 -5.11 -9.37 -3.84
C VAL A 40 -6.09 -8.93 -4.93
N SER A 41 -7.39 -8.83 -4.59
CA SER A 41 -8.43 -8.34 -5.51
C SER A 41 -8.15 -6.91 -5.96
N ARG A 42 -7.83 -6.00 -5.03
CA ARG A 42 -7.48 -4.63 -5.39
C ARG A 42 -6.32 -4.59 -6.38
N PHE A 43 -5.24 -5.29 -6.10
CA PHE A 43 -4.09 -5.32 -6.98
C PHE A 43 -4.39 -5.91 -8.36
N ARG A 44 -5.23 -6.96 -8.41
CA ARG A 44 -5.52 -7.67 -9.67
C ARG A 44 -6.66 -7.06 -10.46
N LEU A 45 -7.74 -6.63 -9.79
CA LEU A 45 -9.02 -6.29 -10.42
C LEU A 45 -9.33 -4.80 -10.40
N ASP A 46 -8.94 -4.08 -9.31
CA ASP A 46 -9.39 -2.71 -9.11
C ASP A 46 -8.40 -1.66 -9.65
N PHE A 47 -7.14 -2.04 -9.87
CA PHE A 47 -6.14 -1.12 -10.41
C PHE A 47 -6.26 -1.01 -11.93
N ASP A 48 -6.42 0.22 -12.41
CA ASP A 48 -6.48 0.54 -13.82
C ASP A 48 -5.27 1.39 -14.28
N ALA A 49 -5.02 1.40 -15.59
CA ALA A 49 -4.05 2.33 -16.17
C ALA A 49 -4.55 3.77 -15.97
N GLY A 50 -3.67 4.65 -15.52
CA GLY A 50 -4.00 6.02 -15.10
C GLY A 50 -4.22 6.18 -13.60
N ASP A 51 -4.36 5.10 -12.83
CA ASP A 51 -4.41 5.19 -11.36
C ASP A 51 -3.07 5.63 -10.79
N TYR A 52 -3.11 6.52 -9.80
CA TYR A 52 -1.93 6.87 -9.02
C TYR A 52 -1.66 5.83 -7.95
N VAL A 53 -0.38 5.52 -7.76
CA VAL A 53 0.11 4.65 -6.70
C VAL A 53 1.14 5.36 -5.85
N LEU A 54 1.13 5.02 -4.57
CA LEU A 54 2.03 5.57 -3.57
C LEU A 54 2.71 4.42 -2.82
N THR A 55 4.04 4.50 -2.63
CA THR A 55 4.77 3.58 -1.77
C THR A 55 5.71 4.34 -0.86
N TYR A 56 5.82 3.90 0.39
CA TYR A 56 6.64 4.55 1.40
C TYR A 56 8.02 3.93 1.49
N ASN A 57 9.05 4.77 1.41
CA ASN A 57 10.43 4.44 1.77
C ASN A 57 10.68 4.96 3.18
N SER A 58 10.80 4.05 4.16
CA SER A 58 10.97 4.40 5.56
C SER A 58 12.38 4.90 5.88
N GLU A 59 13.40 4.51 5.12
CA GLU A 59 14.78 4.93 5.34
C GLU A 59 14.96 6.43 5.06
N ASP A 60 14.41 6.88 3.94
CA ASP A 60 14.50 8.27 3.50
C ASP A 60 13.29 9.13 3.93
N ARG A 61 12.28 8.53 4.55
CA ARG A 61 11.02 9.15 4.96
C ARG A 61 10.31 9.85 3.79
N VAL A 62 10.32 9.22 2.62
CA VAL A 62 9.67 9.74 1.42
C VAL A 62 8.61 8.78 0.88
N TYR A 63 7.63 9.33 0.21
CA TYR A 63 6.70 8.56 -0.61
C TYR A 63 7.10 8.69 -2.08
N LEU A 64 7.29 7.55 -2.73
CA LEU A 64 7.38 7.46 -4.19
C LEU A 64 5.98 7.52 -4.76
N VAL A 65 5.74 8.42 -5.70
CA VAL A 65 4.45 8.60 -6.39
C VAL A 65 4.61 8.16 -7.84
N GLY A 66 3.71 7.34 -8.32
CA GLY A 66 3.71 6.85 -9.70
C GLY A 66 2.32 6.72 -10.27
N GLU A 67 2.26 6.49 -11.55
CA GLU A 67 1.04 6.23 -12.32
C GLU A 67 1.12 4.83 -12.94
N ILE A 68 0.08 4.03 -12.81
CA ILE A 68 -0.01 2.71 -13.42
C ILE A 68 -0.16 2.91 -14.94
N THR A 69 0.74 2.29 -15.71
CA THR A 69 0.77 2.40 -17.17
C THR A 69 0.46 1.11 -17.90
N GLY A 70 0.28 0.01 -17.15
CA GLY A 70 0.07 -1.30 -17.76
C GLY A 70 -0.87 -2.20 -16.97
N GLU A 71 -1.37 -3.18 -17.71
CA GLU A 71 -2.21 -4.24 -17.17
C GLU A 71 -1.46 -5.13 -16.17
N TYR A 72 -2.22 -5.91 -15.38
CA TYR A 72 -1.66 -6.95 -14.54
C TYR A 72 -0.86 -7.96 -15.36
N ARG A 73 0.32 -8.33 -14.86
CA ARG A 73 1.18 -9.35 -15.46
C ARG A 73 1.68 -10.32 -14.39
N PHE A 74 1.74 -11.59 -14.74
CA PHE A 74 2.38 -12.62 -13.93
C PHE A 74 3.70 -13.06 -14.57
N ASP A 75 4.81 -12.89 -13.85
CA ASP A 75 6.13 -13.30 -14.31
C ASP A 75 6.71 -14.37 -13.36
N LYS A 76 6.75 -15.62 -13.81
CA LYS A 76 7.24 -16.75 -13.01
C LYS A 76 8.73 -16.63 -12.62
N LYS A 77 9.50 -15.82 -13.38
CA LYS A 77 10.95 -15.66 -13.17
C LYS A 77 11.29 -14.49 -12.27
N ALA A 78 10.36 -13.55 -12.08
CA ALA A 78 10.58 -12.42 -11.21
C ALA A 78 10.52 -12.83 -9.73
N GLU A 79 11.30 -12.14 -8.89
CA GLU A 79 11.25 -12.28 -7.43
C GLU A 79 9.84 -12.07 -6.90
N TYR A 80 9.21 -10.97 -7.34
CA TYR A 80 7.79 -10.67 -7.10
C TYR A 80 7.01 -10.95 -8.38
N LYS A 81 6.25 -12.04 -8.40
CA LYS A 81 5.64 -12.58 -9.62
C LYS A 81 4.44 -11.79 -10.13
N HIS A 82 3.74 -11.08 -9.24
CA HIS A 82 2.59 -10.24 -9.58
C HIS A 82 3.06 -8.82 -9.82
N ILE A 83 2.90 -8.34 -11.05
CA ILE A 83 3.52 -7.09 -11.52
C ILE A 83 2.46 -6.18 -12.13
N ARG A 84 2.59 -4.89 -11.82
CA ARG A 84 1.98 -3.77 -12.55
C ARG A 84 3.09 -2.84 -13.00
N GLN A 85 3.01 -2.37 -14.24
CA GLN A 85 3.95 -1.39 -14.72
C GLN A 85 3.56 -0.01 -14.19
N VAL A 86 4.55 0.73 -13.68
CA VAL A 86 4.37 2.04 -13.09
C VAL A 86 5.37 3.02 -13.72
N ASN A 87 4.88 4.18 -14.12
CA ASN A 87 5.72 5.34 -14.44
C ASN A 87 5.91 6.16 -13.16
N TRP A 88 7.11 6.16 -12.58
CA TRP A 88 7.40 6.94 -11.38
C TRP A 88 7.51 8.42 -11.73
N LEU A 89 6.69 9.24 -11.07
CA LEU A 89 6.57 10.68 -11.32
C LEU A 89 7.49 11.50 -10.45
N GLY A 90 7.82 10.99 -9.25
CA GLY A 90 8.71 11.64 -8.31
C GLY A 90 8.50 11.14 -6.88
N GLU A 91 9.11 11.85 -5.95
CA GLU A 91 9.01 11.56 -4.53
C GLU A 91 8.61 12.80 -3.73
N ILE A 92 7.93 12.59 -2.63
CA ILE A 92 7.54 13.65 -1.70
C ILE A 92 8.00 13.28 -0.29
N ALA A 93 8.61 14.26 0.40
CA ALA A 93 8.96 14.09 1.80
C ALA A 93 7.68 13.95 2.64
N ARG A 94 7.62 12.93 3.52
CA ARG A 94 6.48 12.71 4.42
C ARG A 94 6.16 13.95 5.26
N ASP A 95 7.19 14.67 5.68
CA ASP A 95 7.06 15.85 6.54
C ASP A 95 6.40 17.06 5.84
N LYS A 96 6.25 17.02 4.51
CA LYS A 96 5.50 18.03 3.75
C LYS A 96 3.98 17.80 3.75
N LEU A 97 3.53 16.62 4.17
CA LEU A 97 2.11 16.29 4.23
C LEU A 97 1.48 16.76 5.54
N SER A 98 0.19 17.06 5.50
CA SER A 98 -0.62 17.36 6.68
C SER A 98 -0.71 16.17 7.63
N THR A 99 -1.00 16.43 8.90
CA THR A 99 -1.23 15.39 9.92
C THR A 99 -2.38 14.47 9.52
N SER A 100 -3.45 15.00 8.96
CA SER A 100 -4.59 14.22 8.48
C SER A 100 -4.19 13.22 7.38
N THR A 101 -3.41 13.66 6.39
CA THR A 101 -2.91 12.79 5.32
C THR A 101 -1.90 11.78 5.82
N LYS A 102 -0.97 12.17 6.71
CA LYS A 102 -0.03 11.25 7.37
C LYS A 102 -0.75 10.14 8.14
N ASN A 103 -1.80 10.49 8.90
CA ASN A 103 -2.63 9.52 9.63
C ASN A 103 -3.35 8.55 8.67
N THR A 104 -3.88 9.05 7.55
CA THR A 104 -4.49 8.21 6.51
C THR A 104 -3.48 7.24 5.91
N LEU A 105 -2.27 7.70 5.60
CA LEU A 105 -1.19 6.90 5.02
C LEU A 105 -0.56 5.92 6.03
N GLY A 106 -0.73 6.15 7.33
CA GLY A 106 -0.32 5.25 8.41
C GLY A 106 -1.19 4.01 8.57
N ALA A 107 -2.12 3.73 7.65
CA ALA A 107 -2.96 2.55 7.71
C ALA A 107 -2.14 1.25 7.66
N ILE A 108 -2.51 0.29 8.51
CA ILE A 108 -1.83 -1.02 8.64
C ILE A 108 -2.02 -1.91 7.40
N SER A 109 -2.96 -1.58 6.52
CA SER A 109 -3.26 -2.38 5.33
C SER A 109 -2.18 -2.24 4.27
N THR A 110 -1.71 -3.36 3.72
CA THR A 110 -0.68 -3.39 2.67
C THR A 110 -1.12 -2.68 1.38
N ILE A 111 -2.41 -2.77 1.03
CA ILE A 111 -3.01 -2.09 -0.14
C ILE A 111 -4.34 -1.49 0.29
N PHE A 112 -4.48 -0.19 0.15
CA PHE A 112 -5.71 0.53 0.47
C PHE A 112 -5.89 1.75 -0.46
N LYS A 113 -7.12 2.22 -0.57
CA LYS A 113 -7.46 3.41 -1.33
C LYS A 113 -7.48 4.61 -0.38
N ILE A 114 -6.84 5.69 -0.78
CA ILE A 114 -6.87 6.97 -0.06
C ILE A 114 -8.02 7.85 -0.54
N GLY A 115 -8.54 8.71 0.34
CA GLY A 115 -9.61 9.65 0.01
C GLY A 115 -9.14 10.80 -0.88
N GLU A 116 -10.09 11.49 -1.53
CA GLU A 116 -9.83 12.56 -2.50
C GLU A 116 -8.94 13.67 -1.95
N ARG A 117 -9.22 14.16 -0.73
CA ARG A 117 -8.44 15.23 -0.10
C ARG A 117 -6.96 14.88 0.04
N ALA A 118 -6.65 13.65 0.49
CA ALA A 118 -5.27 13.20 0.60
C ALA A 118 -4.61 13.04 -0.77
N GLN A 119 -5.36 12.61 -1.79
CA GLN A 119 -4.87 12.54 -3.17
C GLN A 119 -4.53 13.94 -3.71
N GLU A 120 -5.41 14.91 -3.52
CA GLU A 120 -5.19 16.31 -3.93
C GLU A 120 -3.96 16.89 -3.26
N GLU A 121 -3.80 16.72 -1.95
CA GLU A 121 -2.62 17.17 -1.22
C GLU A 121 -1.34 16.55 -1.77
N ILE A 122 -1.31 15.22 -1.93
CA ILE A 122 -0.15 14.48 -2.45
C ILE A 122 0.26 15.01 -3.83
N LEU A 123 -0.70 15.20 -4.74
CA LEU A 123 -0.44 15.69 -6.09
C LEU A 123 0.01 17.16 -6.09
N SER A 124 -0.54 18.01 -5.22
CA SER A 124 -0.11 19.40 -5.06
C SER A 124 1.32 19.48 -4.54
N VAL A 125 1.65 18.70 -3.50
CA VAL A 125 3.02 18.64 -2.95
C VAL A 125 4.00 18.12 -3.99
N LEU A 126 3.63 17.11 -4.79
CA LEU A 126 4.47 16.58 -5.86
C LEU A 126 4.80 17.65 -6.92
N LYS A 127 3.83 18.50 -7.26
CA LYS A 127 3.99 19.62 -8.20
C LYS A 127 4.70 20.82 -7.59
N GLY A 128 4.94 20.83 -6.28
CA GLY A 128 5.49 22.00 -5.56
C GLY A 128 4.45 23.10 -5.36
N GLU A 129 3.17 22.81 -5.47
CA GLU A 129 2.07 23.75 -5.29
C GLU A 129 1.66 23.80 -3.81
N PRO A 130 1.22 24.97 -3.30
CA PRO A 130 0.71 25.08 -1.94
C PRO A 130 -0.63 24.33 -1.81
N PHE A 131 -0.79 23.59 -0.71
CA PHE A 131 -2.05 22.97 -0.35
C PHE A 131 -2.58 23.59 0.94
N PRO A 132 -3.88 23.98 1.03
CA PRO A 132 -4.45 24.59 2.22
C PRO A 132 -4.39 23.61 3.41
N ARG A 133 -3.71 24.02 4.50
CA ARG A 133 -3.68 23.26 5.76
C ARG A 133 -4.86 23.69 6.63
N GLU A 134 -5.51 22.75 7.27
CA GLU A 134 -6.50 23.03 8.31
C GLU A 134 -5.77 23.39 9.62
N ASN A 135 -6.41 24.26 10.44
CA ASN A 135 -5.79 24.78 11.65
C ASN A 135 -5.49 23.72 12.73
N ASP A 136 -6.04 22.52 12.60
CA ASP A 136 -5.83 21.39 13.52
C ASP A 136 -4.47 20.70 13.34
N ASP A 137 -3.71 21.04 12.29
CA ASP A 137 -2.41 20.42 11.99
C ASP A 137 -1.26 20.91 12.89
N VAL A 138 -1.47 21.91 13.75
CA VAL A 138 -0.39 22.60 14.47
C VAL A 138 -0.11 22.00 15.87
N GLU A 139 -1.04 21.30 16.49
CA GLU A 139 -0.90 20.84 17.88
C GLU A 139 -0.33 19.41 18.06
N ASP A 140 -0.15 18.63 17.00
CA ASP A 140 0.16 17.19 17.11
C ASP A 140 1.55 16.75 16.64
N GLU A 141 2.49 17.66 16.27
CA GLU A 141 3.81 17.27 15.73
C GLU A 141 4.65 16.43 16.72
N GLU A 142 4.59 16.70 18.02
CA GLU A 142 5.36 15.92 19.02
C GLU A 142 4.74 14.53 19.27
N LEU A 143 3.41 14.40 19.22
CA LEU A 143 2.71 13.14 19.36
C LEU A 143 2.87 12.24 18.11
N GLU A 144 3.01 12.84 16.93
CA GLU A 144 3.23 12.10 15.69
C GLU A 144 4.61 11.43 15.65
N THR A 145 5.65 12.09 16.09
CA THR A 145 7.00 11.51 16.11
C THR A 145 7.03 10.23 16.95
N ILE A 146 6.32 10.23 18.09
CA ILE A 146 6.21 9.05 18.95
C ILE A 146 5.37 7.95 18.32
N LYS A 147 4.28 8.30 17.65
CA LYS A 147 3.42 7.32 16.93
C LYS A 147 4.15 6.70 15.74
N ASP A 148 4.93 7.48 15.01
CA ASP A 148 5.74 7.00 13.89
C ASP A 148 6.82 6.03 14.34
N ASP A 149 7.55 6.33 15.40
CA ASP A 149 8.55 5.42 15.98
C ASP A 149 7.92 4.11 16.45
N VAL A 150 6.71 4.15 17.00
CA VAL A 150 5.97 2.95 17.41
C VAL A 150 5.48 2.18 16.18
N LEU A 151 5.02 2.87 15.12
CA LEU A 151 4.53 2.25 13.89
C LEU A 151 5.68 1.57 13.12
N VAL A 152 6.81 2.24 12.95
CA VAL A 152 8.01 1.70 12.31
C VAL A 152 8.52 0.49 13.10
N LYS A 153 8.68 0.61 14.42
CA LYS A 153 9.08 -0.51 15.30
C LYS A 153 8.08 -1.66 15.26
N SER A 154 6.79 -1.40 15.17
CA SER A 154 5.78 -2.46 15.06
C SER A 154 5.80 -3.14 13.69
N GLN A 155 6.08 -2.41 12.62
CA GLN A 155 6.24 -2.98 11.27
C GLN A 155 7.53 -3.80 11.16
N GLU A 156 8.63 -3.34 11.74
CA GLU A 156 9.88 -4.10 11.85
C GLU A 156 9.68 -5.36 12.69
N PHE A 157 9.03 -5.25 13.84
CA PHE A 157 8.70 -6.40 14.71
C PHE A 157 7.81 -7.44 14.00
N ILE A 158 6.84 -7.00 13.20
CA ILE A 158 6.00 -7.88 12.40
C ILE A 158 6.83 -8.51 11.26
N LYS A 159 7.70 -7.73 10.61
CA LYS A 159 8.60 -8.19 9.55
C LYS A 159 9.57 -9.25 10.08
N ASP A 160 10.23 -8.99 11.20
CA ASP A 160 11.17 -9.93 11.81
C ASP A 160 10.49 -11.22 12.29
N ARG A 161 9.26 -11.11 12.78
CA ARG A 161 8.47 -12.27 13.21
C ARG A 161 7.95 -13.11 12.05
N ILE A 162 7.69 -12.48 10.90
CA ILE A 162 7.32 -13.19 9.66
C ILE A 162 8.56 -13.87 9.04
N ILE A 163 9.74 -13.24 9.12
CA ILE A 163 11.00 -13.78 8.60
C ILE A 163 11.56 -14.89 9.52
N GLY A 164 11.33 -14.79 10.83
CA GLY A 164 11.77 -15.78 11.82
C GLY A 164 10.89 -17.02 11.97
N LEU A 165 9.80 -17.11 11.23
CA LEU A 165 8.99 -18.32 11.10
C LEU A 165 9.48 -19.08 9.87
N ASP A 166 10.42 -20.00 10.08
CA ASP A 166 10.76 -21.02 9.08
C ASP A 166 9.49 -21.77 8.68
N TRP A 167 9.15 -21.67 7.39
CA TRP A 167 8.02 -22.35 6.73
C TRP A 167 8.52 -23.51 5.90
#